data_29f2bf378b0c01bce5f8a13c9e0f2b7f
#
_entry.id   29f2bf378b0c01bce5f8a13c9e0f2b7f
#
_cell.length_a   1.000
_cell.length_b   1.000
_cell.length_c   1.000
_cell.angle_alpha   90.00
_cell.angle_beta   90.00
_cell.angle_gamma   90.00
#
_symmetry.space_group_name_H-M   'P 1'
#
loop_
_entity.id
_entity.type
_entity.pdbx_description
1 polymer ?
#
loop_
_entity_poly.entity_id
_entity_poly.type
_entity_poly.pdbx_seq_one_letter_code
_entity_poly.pdbx_strand_id
1 'polypeptide(L)'
;MSDNLTEKGKRDLKLINRALDTGDPKAYNELMKLYRDPIYFMLYEKVGDQELAKDLTIEALGKAFKKLHLYTPDFAFSTWLYTVARNNCIDYPAYAYLHFSPKRFLRIRNI
;
A
#
# COMPACT_ATOMS: atom_id res chain seq x y z
N MET A 1 -8.84 4.90 22.66
CA MET A 1 -8.46 4.91 21.26
C MET A 1 -8.96 3.69 20.51
N SER A 2 -8.73 2.48 21.07
CA SER A 2 -9.26 1.28 20.44
C SER A 2 -10.78 1.29 20.33
N ASP A 3 -11.46 2.02 21.21
CA ASP A 3 -12.91 2.11 21.21
C ASP A 3 -13.47 2.80 19.97
N ASN A 4 -12.65 3.57 19.27
CA ASN A 4 -13.06 4.31 18.07
C ASN A 4 -12.75 3.55 16.79
N LEU A 5 -12.20 2.34 16.90
CA LEU A 5 -11.89 1.55 15.71
C LEU A 5 -13.16 0.94 15.13
N THR A 6 -13.23 0.95 13.80
CA THR A 6 -14.27 0.22 13.07
C THR A 6 -14.04 -1.28 13.20
N GLU A 7 -15.03 -2.08 12.78
CA GLU A 7 -14.84 -3.53 12.74
C GLU A 7 -13.67 -3.92 11.83
N LYS A 8 -13.52 -3.21 10.70
CA LYS A 8 -12.38 -3.42 9.81
C LYS A 8 -11.07 -3.08 10.53
N GLY A 9 -11.03 -1.97 11.28
CA GLY A 9 -9.85 -1.57 12.03
C GLY A 9 -9.48 -2.57 13.11
N LYS A 10 -10.48 -3.11 13.81
CA LYS A 10 -10.26 -4.15 14.82
C LYS A 10 -9.72 -5.43 14.20
N ARG A 11 -10.28 -5.82 13.05
CA ARG A 11 -9.80 -6.99 12.31
C ARG A 11 -8.33 -6.82 11.91
N ASP A 12 -7.99 -5.66 11.35
CA ASP A 12 -6.64 -5.38 10.92
C ASP A 12 -5.67 -5.42 12.11
N LEU A 13 -6.06 -4.77 13.22
CA LEU A 13 -5.20 -4.72 14.40
C LEU A 13 -4.94 -6.10 14.97
N LYS A 14 -5.95 -6.97 14.97
CA LYS A 14 -5.80 -8.34 15.43
C LYS A 14 -4.78 -9.10 14.58
N LEU A 15 -4.85 -8.93 13.26
CA LEU A 15 -3.89 -9.57 12.35
C LEU A 15 -2.48 -9.00 12.53
N ILE A 16 -2.37 -7.68 12.68
CA ILE A 16 -1.09 -7.02 12.90
C ILE A 16 -0.43 -7.53 14.18
N ASN A 17 -1.19 -7.59 15.26
CA ASN A 17 -0.66 -8.07 16.53
C ASN A 17 -0.20 -9.52 16.44
N ARG A 18 -0.96 -10.37 15.76
CA ARG A 18 -0.55 -11.77 15.56
C ARG A 18 0.73 -11.85 14.74
N ALA A 19 0.83 -11.05 13.68
CA ALA A 19 2.01 -11.04 12.83
C ALA A 19 3.25 -10.59 13.62
N LEU A 20 3.11 -9.54 14.43
CA LEU A 20 4.23 -8.99 15.18
C LEU A 20 4.60 -9.86 16.38
N ASP A 21 3.61 -10.38 17.10
CA ASP A 21 3.87 -11.12 18.34
C ASP A 21 4.40 -12.53 18.09
N THR A 22 3.90 -13.19 17.04
CA THR A 22 4.22 -14.58 16.79
C THR A 22 4.99 -14.80 15.48
N GLY A 23 5.08 -13.78 14.64
CA GLY A 23 5.71 -13.93 13.32
C GLY A 23 4.93 -14.85 12.40
N ASP A 24 3.63 -15.03 12.64
CA ASP A 24 2.78 -15.97 11.91
C ASP A 24 2.65 -15.57 10.45
N PRO A 25 3.17 -16.38 9.50
CA PRO A 25 3.05 -16.05 8.08
C PRO A 25 1.61 -15.94 7.60
N LYS A 26 0.70 -16.67 8.25
CA LYS A 26 -0.72 -16.62 7.87
C LYS A 26 -1.32 -15.24 8.13
N ALA A 27 -0.90 -14.57 9.20
CA ALA A 27 -1.38 -13.22 9.50
C ALA A 27 -0.90 -12.23 8.46
N TYR A 28 0.37 -12.32 8.05
CA TYR A 28 0.91 -11.49 6.97
C TYR A 28 0.17 -11.74 5.66
N ASN A 29 -0.07 -13.00 5.32
CA ASN A 29 -0.77 -13.37 4.10
C ASN A 29 -2.21 -12.85 4.08
N GLU A 30 -2.87 -12.89 5.22
CA GLU A 30 -4.23 -12.35 5.34
C GLU A 30 -4.25 -10.84 5.08
N LEU A 31 -3.32 -10.11 5.70
CA LEU A 31 -3.20 -8.68 5.47
C LEU A 31 -2.92 -8.39 4.00
N MET A 32 -2.03 -9.16 3.38
CA MET A 32 -1.71 -8.99 1.97
C MET A 32 -2.94 -9.19 1.09
N LYS A 33 -3.72 -10.25 1.35
CA LYS A 33 -4.92 -10.53 0.57
C LYS A 33 -5.95 -9.41 0.69
N LEU A 34 -6.07 -8.82 1.87
CA LEU A 34 -7.04 -7.76 2.11
C LEU A 34 -6.69 -6.47 1.38
N TYR A 35 -5.40 -6.18 1.22
CA TYR A 35 -4.97 -4.87 0.74
C TYR A 35 -4.28 -4.87 -0.62
N ARG A 36 -3.95 -6.03 -1.17
CA ARG A 36 -3.25 -6.10 -2.46
C ARG A 36 -4.01 -5.37 -3.56
N ASP A 37 -5.29 -5.69 -3.73
CA ASP A 37 -6.07 -5.11 -4.81
C ASP A 37 -6.33 -3.61 -4.62
N PRO A 38 -6.77 -3.13 -3.44
CA PRO A 38 -6.91 -1.70 -3.24
C PRO A 38 -5.63 -0.92 -3.50
N ILE A 39 -4.48 -1.45 -3.08
CA ILE A 39 -3.20 -0.78 -3.32
C ILE A 39 -2.86 -0.78 -4.81
N TYR A 40 -3.07 -1.91 -5.47
CA TYR A 40 -2.83 -2.01 -6.91
C TYR A 40 -3.63 -0.95 -7.67
N PHE A 41 -4.93 -0.83 -7.38
CA PHE A 41 -5.77 0.13 -8.08
C PHE A 41 -5.34 1.57 -7.81
N MET A 42 -4.97 1.87 -6.58
CA MET A 42 -4.46 3.18 -6.24
C MET A 42 -3.19 3.51 -7.03
N LEU A 43 -2.26 2.56 -7.10
CA LEU A 43 -1.00 2.77 -7.81
C LEU A 43 -1.22 2.79 -9.33
N TYR A 44 -2.13 1.97 -9.83
CA TYR A 44 -2.46 1.99 -11.26
C TYR A 44 -2.98 3.36 -11.69
N GLU A 45 -3.80 3.98 -10.87
CA GLU A 45 -4.27 5.33 -11.18
C GLU A 45 -3.13 6.33 -11.27
N LYS A 46 -2.09 6.13 -10.47
CA LYS A 46 -0.95 7.05 -10.45
C LYS A 46 0.01 6.84 -11.62
N VAL A 47 0.26 5.61 -12.01
CA VAL A 47 1.29 5.31 -13.01
C VAL A 47 0.72 4.96 -14.39
N GLY A 48 -0.52 4.51 -14.45
CA GLY A 48 -1.18 4.22 -15.73
C GLY A 48 -0.62 3.02 -16.48
N ASP A 49 0.13 2.15 -15.82
CA ASP A 49 0.76 0.98 -16.42
C ASP A 49 0.53 -0.20 -15.50
N GLN A 50 -0.08 -1.27 -16.05
CA GLN A 50 -0.49 -2.42 -15.24
C GLN A 50 0.70 -3.18 -14.65
N GLU A 51 1.73 -3.42 -15.45
CA GLU A 51 2.89 -4.18 -14.97
C GLU A 51 3.66 -3.40 -13.91
N LEU A 52 3.85 -2.11 -14.14
CA LEU A 52 4.52 -1.26 -13.16
C LEU A 52 3.70 -1.18 -11.88
N ALA A 53 2.38 -1.06 -11.97
CA ALA A 53 1.52 -1.02 -10.79
C ALA A 53 1.62 -2.32 -9.99
N LYS A 54 1.70 -3.47 -10.66
CA LYS A 54 1.89 -4.75 -9.97
C LYS A 54 3.21 -4.79 -9.23
N ASP A 55 4.28 -4.38 -9.90
CA ASP A 55 5.62 -4.39 -9.30
C ASP A 55 5.68 -3.46 -8.08
N LEU A 56 5.10 -2.27 -8.22
CA LEU A 56 5.06 -1.30 -7.13
C LEU A 56 4.19 -1.78 -5.96
N THR A 57 3.13 -2.53 -6.25
CA THR A 57 2.28 -3.10 -5.21
C THR A 57 3.07 -4.11 -4.38
N ILE A 58 3.77 -5.03 -5.04
CA ILE A 58 4.58 -6.03 -4.34
C ILE A 58 5.66 -5.36 -3.51
N GLU A 59 6.35 -4.38 -4.09
CA GLU A 59 7.39 -3.64 -3.41
C GLU A 59 6.86 -2.88 -2.20
N ALA A 60 5.72 -2.20 -2.37
CA ALA A 60 5.10 -1.42 -1.30
C ALA A 60 4.68 -2.32 -0.13
N LEU A 61 4.05 -3.46 -0.44
CA LEU A 61 3.64 -4.40 0.61
C LEU A 61 4.84 -4.97 1.33
N GLY A 62 5.91 -5.28 0.60
CA GLY A 62 7.14 -5.76 1.22
C GLY A 62 7.74 -4.75 2.17
N LYS A 63 7.81 -3.48 1.76
CA LYS A 63 8.32 -2.40 2.61
C LYS A 63 7.44 -2.18 3.82
N ALA A 64 6.11 -2.18 3.61
CA ALA A 64 5.18 -1.98 4.72
C ALA A 64 5.32 -3.08 5.77
N PHE A 65 5.43 -4.33 5.34
CA PHE A 65 5.53 -5.44 6.29
C PHE A 65 6.85 -5.42 7.04
N LYS A 66 7.93 -5.00 6.41
CA LYS A 66 9.20 -4.81 7.12
C LYS A 66 9.12 -3.73 8.19
N LYS A 67 8.23 -2.74 7.99
CA LYS A 67 8.05 -1.63 8.92
C LYS A 67 6.78 -1.77 9.75
N LEU A 68 6.15 -2.94 9.73
CA LEU A 68 4.87 -3.13 10.41
C LEU A 68 4.96 -2.80 11.90
N HIS A 69 6.11 -3.06 12.52
CA HIS A 69 6.35 -2.75 13.94
C HIS A 69 6.34 -1.23 14.22
N LEU A 70 6.42 -0.40 13.19
CA LEU A 70 6.36 1.05 13.35
C LEU A 70 4.93 1.59 13.29
N TYR A 71 3.98 0.75 12.86
CA TYR A 71 2.59 1.19 12.82
C TYR A 71 2.05 1.33 14.24
N THR A 72 1.39 2.44 14.50
CA THR A 72 0.67 2.66 15.78
C THR A 72 -0.81 2.87 15.47
N PRO A 73 -1.71 2.37 16.34
CA PRO A 73 -3.15 2.43 16.06
C PRO A 73 -3.77 3.79 16.35
N ASP A 74 -3.01 4.86 16.23
CA ASP A 74 -3.53 6.22 16.36
C ASP A 74 -4.44 6.60 15.20
N PHE A 75 -4.30 5.89 14.09
CA PHE A 75 -5.13 6.06 12.90
C PHE A 75 -5.25 4.71 12.20
N ALA A 76 -6.16 4.60 11.23
CA ALA A 76 -6.46 3.33 10.57
C ALA A 76 -5.23 2.74 9.89
N PHE A 77 -5.07 1.43 9.97
CA PHE A 77 -3.97 0.73 9.30
C PHE A 77 -3.99 1.00 7.80
N SER A 78 -5.17 1.04 7.19
CA SER A 78 -5.28 1.32 5.76
C SER A 78 -4.66 2.67 5.40
N THR A 79 -4.86 3.68 6.23
CA THR A 79 -4.28 5.00 6.00
C THR A 79 -2.76 4.94 6.03
N TRP A 80 -2.20 4.25 7.02
CA TRP A 80 -0.76 4.07 7.13
C TRP A 80 -0.21 3.32 5.91
N LEU A 81 -0.88 2.24 5.54
CA LEU A 81 -0.44 1.39 4.43
C LEU A 81 -0.49 2.14 3.10
N TYR A 82 -1.57 2.88 2.85
CA TYR A 82 -1.68 3.68 1.62
C TYR A 82 -0.60 4.76 1.56
N THR A 83 -0.25 5.34 2.71
CA THR A 83 0.81 6.33 2.77
C THR A 83 2.17 5.71 2.43
N VAL A 84 2.46 4.52 2.98
CA VAL A 84 3.69 3.80 2.64
C VAL A 84 3.75 3.51 1.14
N ALA A 85 2.63 3.02 0.58
CA ALA A 85 2.57 2.67 -0.84
C ALA A 85 2.72 3.90 -1.73
N ARG A 86 2.07 5.00 -1.38
CA ARG A 86 2.17 6.24 -2.15
C ARG A 86 3.59 6.79 -2.11
N ASN A 87 4.20 6.82 -0.93
CA ASN A 87 5.56 7.32 -0.79
C ASN A 87 6.55 6.45 -1.56
N ASN A 88 6.37 5.14 -1.53
CA ASN A 88 7.21 4.24 -2.32
C ASN A 88 7.08 4.52 -3.82
N CYS A 89 5.86 4.80 -4.27
CA CYS A 89 5.60 5.12 -5.67
C CYS A 89 6.28 6.44 -6.06
N ILE A 90 6.16 7.47 -5.22
CA ILE A 90 6.77 8.77 -5.47
C ILE A 90 8.29 8.66 -5.52
N ASP A 91 8.87 7.83 -4.65
CA ASP A 91 10.32 7.63 -4.58
C ASP A 91 10.86 6.74 -5.71
N TYR A 92 9.97 6.09 -6.48
CA TYR A 92 10.39 5.23 -7.57
C TYR A 92 11.09 6.07 -8.63
N PRO A 93 12.29 5.66 -9.09
CA PRO A 93 13.09 6.51 -9.97
C PRO A 93 12.39 6.95 -11.25
N ALA A 94 11.50 6.13 -11.80
CA ALA A 94 10.80 6.46 -13.03
C ALA A 94 9.53 7.26 -12.81
N TYR A 95 9.16 7.57 -11.56
CA TYR A 95 7.91 8.27 -11.27
C TYR A 95 7.88 9.66 -11.91
N ALA A 96 8.96 10.42 -11.74
CA ALA A 96 9.05 11.74 -12.33
C ALA A 96 8.95 11.68 -13.85
N TYR A 97 9.63 10.70 -14.46
CA TYR A 97 9.57 10.51 -15.89
C TYR A 97 8.13 10.23 -16.36
N LEU A 98 7.43 9.33 -15.66
CA LEU A 98 6.05 8.99 -16.01
C LEU A 98 5.11 10.18 -15.91
N HIS A 99 5.32 11.05 -14.92
CA HIS A 99 4.45 12.21 -14.73
C HIS A 99 4.80 13.40 -15.59
N PHE A 100 6.07 13.57 -15.95
CA PHE A 100 6.53 14.76 -16.66
C PHE A 100 7.01 14.47 -18.08
N SER A 101 6.94 13.21 -18.54
CA SER A 101 7.36 12.87 -19.89
C SER A 101 6.34 13.33 -20.92
N PRO A 102 6.76 13.68 -22.13
CA PRO A 102 5.81 14.00 -23.20
C PRO A 102 4.86 12.86 -23.51
N LYS A 103 5.31 11.62 -23.41
CA LYS A 103 4.49 10.44 -23.65
C LYS A 103 3.33 10.37 -22.67
N ARG A 104 3.59 10.62 -21.40
CA ARG A 104 2.53 10.65 -20.36
C ARG A 104 1.56 11.79 -20.63
N PHE A 105 2.09 12.94 -20.98
CA PHE A 105 1.28 14.12 -21.27
C PHE A 105 0.35 13.86 -22.45
N LEU A 106 0.85 13.24 -23.51
CA LEU A 106 0.06 12.90 -24.69
C LEU A 106 -1.04 11.90 -24.34
N ARG A 107 -0.76 10.94 -23.48
CA ARG A 107 -1.74 9.96 -23.04
C ARG A 107 -2.89 10.65 -22.32
N ILE A 108 -2.59 11.60 -21.46
CA ILE A 108 -3.62 12.35 -20.74
C ILE A 108 -4.47 13.16 -21.71
N ARG A 109 -3.87 13.77 -22.70
CA ARG A 109 -4.59 14.58 -23.67
C ARG A 109 -5.49 13.77 -24.58
N ASN A 110 -5.20 12.50 -24.76
CA ASN A 110 -5.99 11.64 -25.63
C ASN A 110 -7.17 10.99 -24.90
N ILE A 111 -7.32 11.23 -23.63
CA ILE A 111 -8.48 10.81 -22.86
C ILE A 111 -9.63 11.81 -23.04
#